data_0fbd5bf60269f8f91135bb71119588f8
#
_entry.id   0fbd5bf60269f8f91135bb71119588f8
#
_cell.length_a   1.000
_cell.length_b   1.000
_cell.length_c   1.000
_cell.angle_alpha   90.00
_cell.angle_beta   90.00
_cell.angle_gamma   90.00
#
_symmetry.space_group_name_H-M   'P 1'
#
loop_
_entity.id
_entity.type
_entity.pdbx_description
1 polymer ?
#
loop_
_entity_poly.entity_id
_entity_poly.type
_entity_poly.pdbx_seq_one_letter_code
_entity_poly.pdbx_strand_id
1 'polypeptide(L)'
;MVIMTGREKLYQALSHQCGSIPVDCGSTAITGIHISVVEKLREYYGLEKKPVRVADPFQMLGVVDDDLKEALGVDVMGIFNPNTMFGFKDTGAKEWKTPWGQTVIVQDGFEVTQDTKGDIYIYAQGDKSFPPAGRLPAGGYFFDAIVRGHDFDEDDPHIEDNLEEFSEISDDDLRTIQKDLEIASQKDYGVIASIGGMAIGDIALVPATMLKQPKGLRDISEWYMATITNQEYLHQIFQAETAIALKNLEKIKKIDKGVIQAIVVCGTDFGTQNAPFCSNDLFRELYMPYYKILNQWIHKNTTWKTFKHSCGSIDPLIPELIESGFDILNPVQWSAENMKAQHLKDTYGDKLVFWGGGINTQQTLPFGSPAQVREEALRCCEIFSKNGGFVFNSIHNIQATTPVENVVALFDAVKEYNR
;
A
#
# COMPACT_ATOMS: atom_id res chain seq x y z
N MET A 1 -21.87 26.23 8.84
CA MET A 1 -21.73 24.83 8.36
C MET A 1 -20.92 24.07 9.40
N VAL A 2 -21.38 22.90 9.83
CA VAL A 2 -20.56 22.01 10.69
C VAL A 2 -19.45 21.47 9.78
N ILE A 3 -18.19 21.66 10.17
CA ILE A 3 -17.04 21.12 9.43
C ILE A 3 -17.03 19.62 9.68
N MET A 4 -17.10 18.83 8.62
CA MET A 4 -17.02 17.37 8.70
C MET A 4 -15.60 16.91 9.05
N THR A 5 -15.50 15.94 9.95
CA THR A 5 -14.25 15.27 10.27
C THR A 5 -13.79 14.37 9.11
N GLY A 6 -12.49 14.05 9.05
CA GLY A 6 -11.96 13.08 8.06
C GLY A 6 -12.65 11.71 8.17
N ARG A 7 -13.01 11.30 9.39
CA ARG A 7 -13.76 10.06 9.66
C ARG A 7 -15.15 10.07 9.01
N GLU A 8 -15.87 11.18 9.12
CA GLU A 8 -17.18 11.34 8.51
C GLU A 8 -17.11 11.39 6.98
N LYS A 9 -16.12 12.11 6.42
CA LYS A 9 -15.88 12.15 4.97
C LYS A 9 -15.57 10.76 4.42
N LEU A 10 -14.65 10.01 5.10
CA LEU A 10 -14.32 8.66 4.68
C LEU A 10 -15.55 7.74 4.75
N TYR A 11 -16.33 7.81 5.83
CA TYR A 11 -17.58 7.04 5.94
C TYR A 11 -18.55 7.32 4.79
N GLN A 12 -18.74 8.59 4.42
CA GLN A 12 -19.61 8.95 3.28
C GLN A 12 -19.07 8.37 1.97
N ALA A 13 -17.77 8.50 1.69
CA ALA A 13 -17.16 7.94 0.48
C ALA A 13 -17.32 6.41 0.43
N LEU A 14 -17.05 5.72 1.54
CA LEU A 14 -17.20 4.26 1.64
C LEU A 14 -18.66 3.78 1.55
N SER A 15 -19.60 4.67 1.78
CA SER A 15 -21.05 4.40 1.68
C SER A 15 -21.67 4.92 0.37
N HIS A 16 -20.86 5.29 -0.63
CA HIS A 16 -21.29 5.88 -1.90
C HIS A 16 -22.20 7.10 -1.74
N GLN A 17 -22.00 7.90 -0.69
CA GLN A 17 -22.72 9.14 -0.47
C GLN A 17 -21.97 10.31 -1.11
N CYS A 18 -22.72 11.21 -1.75
CA CYS A 18 -22.14 12.47 -2.24
C CYS A 18 -21.73 13.36 -1.07
N GLY A 19 -20.57 14.00 -1.17
CA GLY A 19 -20.04 14.90 -0.15
C GLY A 19 -18.64 15.39 -0.51
N SER A 20 -17.96 16.01 0.45
CA SER A 20 -16.56 16.36 0.28
C SER A 20 -15.71 15.10 0.10
N ILE A 21 -14.81 15.14 -0.88
CA ILE A 21 -13.89 14.03 -1.18
C ILE A 21 -12.86 13.91 -0.05
N PRO A 22 -12.78 12.79 0.68
CA PRO A 22 -11.69 12.57 1.63
C PRO A 22 -10.36 12.42 0.91
N VAL A 23 -9.31 12.98 1.50
CA VAL A 23 -7.95 12.98 0.96
C VAL A 23 -7.09 12.02 1.75
N ASP A 24 -6.45 11.09 1.07
CA ASP A 24 -5.43 10.20 1.62
C ASP A 24 -4.04 10.61 1.13
N CYS A 25 -3.08 10.56 2.06
CA CYS A 25 -1.67 10.67 1.77
C CYS A 25 -0.85 10.06 2.92
N GLY A 26 -0.23 8.92 2.65
CA GLY A 26 0.61 8.25 3.63
C GLY A 26 -0.13 7.35 4.61
N SER A 27 -1.38 6.97 4.34
CA SER A 27 -2.11 6.02 5.19
C SER A 27 -1.77 4.55 4.93
N THR A 28 -1.08 4.26 3.83
CA THR A 28 -0.59 2.92 3.48
C THR A 28 0.78 3.02 2.79
N ALA A 29 1.49 1.90 2.62
CA ALA A 29 2.75 1.84 1.89
C ALA A 29 2.61 2.07 0.36
N ILE A 30 1.38 2.24 -0.13
CA ILE A 30 1.05 2.43 -1.56
C ILE A 30 0.40 3.79 -1.85
N THR A 31 0.23 4.63 -0.82
CA THR A 31 -0.36 5.98 -0.92
C THR A 31 0.56 7.05 -0.32
N GLY A 32 1.84 6.76 -0.21
CA GLY A 32 2.83 7.57 0.48
C GLY A 32 3.57 8.59 -0.38
N ILE A 33 4.49 9.29 0.26
CA ILE A 33 5.39 10.28 -0.36
C ILE A 33 6.83 9.93 0.01
N HIS A 34 7.73 9.98 -0.97
CA HIS A 34 9.16 9.79 -0.76
C HIS A 34 9.74 10.84 0.23
N ILE A 35 10.67 10.41 1.11
CA ILE A 35 11.25 11.26 2.18
C ILE A 35 11.79 12.60 1.68
N SER A 36 12.39 12.64 0.48
CA SER A 36 12.94 13.89 -0.08
C SER A 36 11.85 14.88 -0.48
N VAL A 37 10.67 14.41 -0.84
CA VAL A 37 9.52 15.26 -1.18
C VAL A 37 8.82 15.72 0.11
N VAL A 38 8.73 14.86 1.13
CA VAL A 38 8.23 15.25 2.46
C VAL A 38 9.04 16.43 3.03
N GLU A 39 10.38 16.36 2.98
CA GLU A 39 11.24 17.44 3.45
C GLU A 39 10.96 18.77 2.70
N LYS A 40 10.87 18.69 1.36
CA LYS A 40 10.57 19.88 0.53
C LYS A 40 9.18 20.45 0.78
N LEU A 41 8.18 19.59 1.05
CA LEU A 41 6.83 20.06 1.42
C LEU A 41 6.83 20.76 2.76
N ARG A 42 7.55 20.25 3.77
CA ARG A 42 7.71 20.92 5.06
C ARG A 42 8.35 22.28 4.89
N GLU A 43 9.39 22.38 4.06
CA GLU A 43 10.02 23.67 3.73
C GLU A 43 9.06 24.64 3.01
N TYR A 44 8.33 24.14 2.01
CA TYR A 44 7.37 24.94 1.24
C TYR A 44 6.27 25.55 2.12
N TYR A 45 5.73 24.78 3.06
CA TYR A 45 4.69 25.24 4.00
C TYR A 45 5.24 25.98 5.23
N GLY A 46 6.57 26.18 5.32
CA GLY A 46 7.20 26.86 6.45
C GLY A 46 7.03 26.11 7.79
N LEU A 47 6.87 24.78 7.73
CA LEU A 47 6.77 23.93 8.93
C LEU A 47 8.13 23.76 9.61
N GLU A 48 8.09 23.30 10.86
CA GLU A 48 9.31 23.01 11.63
C GLU A 48 10.31 22.17 10.83
N LYS A 49 11.55 22.66 10.73
CA LYS A 49 12.63 21.93 10.08
C LYS A 49 13.14 20.82 11.00
N LYS A 50 12.89 19.59 10.65
CA LYS A 50 13.36 18.41 11.37
C LYS A 50 13.67 17.28 10.37
N PRO A 51 14.57 16.32 10.72
CA PRO A 51 14.78 15.13 9.89
C PRO A 51 13.48 14.37 9.69
N VAL A 52 13.21 13.96 8.45
CA VAL A 52 12.02 13.16 8.12
C VAL A 52 12.21 11.73 8.63
N ARG A 53 11.23 11.19 9.36
CA ARG A 53 11.22 9.78 9.72
C ARG A 53 10.83 8.93 8.52
N VAL A 54 11.58 7.86 8.26
CA VAL A 54 11.24 6.85 7.25
C VAL A 54 10.11 5.98 7.79
N ALA A 55 8.98 5.95 7.09
CA ALA A 55 7.84 5.09 7.39
C ALA A 55 7.99 3.71 6.75
N ASP A 56 8.36 3.69 5.48
CA ASP A 56 8.64 2.46 4.72
C ASP A 56 10.08 2.50 4.20
N PRO A 57 10.99 1.72 4.78
CA PRO A 57 12.39 1.69 4.33
C PRO A 57 12.58 1.03 2.96
N PHE A 58 11.65 0.21 2.48
CA PHE A 58 11.76 -0.42 1.16
C PHE A 58 11.63 0.61 0.04
N GLN A 59 10.57 1.43 0.09
CA GLN A 59 10.30 2.47 -0.91
C GLN A 59 10.80 3.86 -0.48
N MET A 60 11.47 3.97 0.67
CA MET A 60 11.95 5.22 1.25
C MET A 60 10.84 6.27 1.41
N LEU A 61 9.65 5.83 1.84
CA LEU A 61 8.54 6.72 2.11
C LEU A 61 8.71 7.39 3.48
N GLY A 62 8.31 8.66 3.56
CA GLY A 62 8.38 9.45 4.78
C GLY A 62 7.07 9.45 5.56
N VAL A 63 7.18 9.59 6.87
CA VAL A 63 6.03 9.88 7.72
C VAL A 63 5.48 11.26 7.35
N VAL A 64 4.19 11.32 7.07
CA VAL A 64 3.44 12.57 6.91
C VAL A 64 2.89 12.93 8.30
N ASP A 65 3.59 13.82 9.01
CA ASP A 65 3.20 14.26 10.36
C ASP A 65 1.89 15.07 10.35
N ASP A 66 1.25 15.21 11.52
CA ASP A 66 -0.04 15.86 11.63
C ASP A 66 -0.04 17.31 11.12
N ASP A 67 1.04 18.07 11.35
CA ASP A 67 1.21 19.43 10.81
C ASP A 67 1.24 19.47 9.27
N LEU A 68 1.90 18.52 8.65
CA LEU A 68 1.93 18.40 7.19
C LEU A 68 0.61 17.84 6.65
N LYS A 69 -0.04 16.89 7.35
CA LYS A 69 -1.39 16.42 7.01
C LYS A 69 -2.39 17.58 6.98
N GLU A 70 -2.36 18.44 7.99
CA GLU A 70 -3.20 19.64 8.06
C GLU A 70 -2.93 20.58 6.87
N ALA A 71 -1.64 20.86 6.59
CA ALA A 71 -1.24 21.71 5.47
C ALA A 71 -1.70 21.15 4.11
N LEU A 72 -1.65 19.83 3.92
CA LEU A 72 -2.10 19.16 2.70
C LEU A 72 -3.63 18.94 2.67
N GLY A 73 -4.34 19.02 3.79
CA GLY A 73 -5.77 18.74 3.91
C GLY A 73 -6.08 17.23 3.90
N VAL A 74 -5.21 16.42 4.49
CA VAL A 74 -5.35 14.96 4.57
C VAL A 74 -6.43 14.59 5.59
N ASP A 75 -7.30 13.67 5.23
CA ASP A 75 -8.45 13.21 6.02
C ASP A 75 -8.29 11.78 6.56
N VAL A 76 -7.27 11.03 6.11
CA VAL A 76 -7.11 9.60 6.40
C VAL A 76 -5.77 9.32 7.09
N MET A 77 -5.75 8.40 8.02
CA MET A 77 -4.54 7.88 8.65
C MET A 77 -4.51 6.34 8.60
N GLY A 78 -3.28 5.79 8.65
CA GLY A 78 -3.05 4.35 8.61
C GLY A 78 -2.79 3.74 9.98
N ILE A 79 -3.17 2.47 10.14
CA ILE A 79 -2.64 1.54 11.15
C ILE A 79 -1.77 0.53 10.41
N PHE A 80 -0.51 0.44 10.80
CA PHE A 80 0.48 -0.36 10.08
C PHE A 80 0.88 -1.62 10.85
N ASN A 81 1.46 -2.58 10.12
CA ASN A 81 2.15 -3.69 10.74
C ASN A 81 3.35 -3.14 11.56
N PRO A 82 3.56 -3.58 12.81
CA PRO A 82 4.71 -3.17 13.62
C PRO A 82 6.08 -3.60 13.06
N ASN A 83 6.10 -4.47 12.05
CA ASN A 83 7.31 -4.91 11.38
C ASN A 83 7.40 -4.33 9.96
N THR A 84 8.60 -3.92 9.56
CA THR A 84 8.87 -3.42 8.20
C THR A 84 8.98 -4.56 7.19
N MET A 85 9.03 -4.22 5.89
CA MET A 85 9.29 -5.17 4.80
C MET A 85 10.64 -5.90 4.91
N PHE A 86 11.59 -5.39 5.71
CA PHE A 86 12.86 -6.07 6.01
C PHE A 86 12.84 -6.82 7.35
N GLY A 87 11.69 -6.98 7.99
CA GLY A 87 11.48 -7.82 9.16
C GLY A 87 12.01 -7.26 10.49
N PHE A 88 12.45 -6.01 10.55
CA PHE A 88 12.74 -5.35 11.81
C PHE A 88 11.55 -4.48 12.28
N LYS A 89 11.50 -4.24 13.60
CA LYS A 89 10.43 -3.43 14.21
C LYS A 89 10.49 -1.98 13.76
N ASP A 90 9.32 -1.34 13.56
CA ASP A 90 9.22 0.10 13.32
C ASP A 90 9.39 0.88 14.63
N THR A 91 10.54 0.71 15.27
CA THR A 91 10.92 1.36 16.54
C THR A 91 12.29 2.00 16.46
N GLY A 92 12.57 2.92 17.40
CA GLY A 92 13.83 3.63 17.47
C GLY A 92 13.87 4.90 16.63
N ALA A 93 15.01 5.60 16.70
CA ALA A 93 15.21 6.91 16.06
C ALA A 93 16.70 7.12 15.74
N LYS A 94 17.23 6.34 14.82
CA LYS A 94 18.63 6.45 14.38
C LYS A 94 18.74 7.42 13.22
N GLU A 95 19.64 8.40 13.30
CA GLU A 95 19.95 9.25 12.15
C GLU A 95 20.72 8.46 11.08
N TRP A 96 20.32 8.66 9.83
CA TRP A 96 21.01 8.12 8.68
C TRP A 96 21.11 9.19 7.58
N LYS A 97 22.30 9.29 6.96
CA LYS A 97 22.51 10.19 5.83
C LYS A 97 22.37 9.42 4.53
N THR A 98 21.38 9.82 3.75
CA THR A 98 21.07 9.20 2.45
C THR A 98 22.17 9.48 1.41
N PRO A 99 22.26 8.69 0.32
CA PRO A 99 23.22 8.96 -0.77
C PRO A 99 23.01 10.32 -1.46
N TRP A 100 21.80 10.83 -1.44
CA TRP A 100 21.49 12.18 -1.98
C TRP A 100 21.67 13.32 -0.97
N GLY A 101 22.24 13.03 0.19
CA GLY A 101 22.69 14.03 1.18
C GLY A 101 21.66 14.46 2.21
N GLN A 102 20.46 13.93 2.21
CA GLN A 102 19.42 14.19 3.21
C GLN A 102 19.71 13.44 4.51
N THR A 103 19.53 14.07 5.67
CA THR A 103 19.53 13.40 6.97
C THR A 103 18.11 13.00 7.32
N VAL A 104 17.89 11.72 7.65
CA VAL A 104 16.60 11.14 7.96
C VAL A 104 16.65 10.34 9.27
N ILE A 105 15.50 10.06 9.85
CA ILE A 105 15.38 9.14 10.99
C ILE A 105 14.92 7.78 10.47
N VAL A 106 15.68 6.74 10.80
CA VAL A 106 15.38 5.34 10.47
C VAL A 106 15.19 4.52 11.75
N GLN A 107 14.64 3.34 11.59
CA GLN A 107 14.44 2.37 12.66
C GLN A 107 15.78 1.85 13.20
N ASP A 108 15.82 1.38 14.46
CA ASP A 108 17.02 0.83 15.07
C ASP A 108 17.58 -0.38 14.30
N GLY A 109 16.69 -1.20 13.73
CA GLY A 109 17.04 -2.35 12.90
C GLY A 109 17.45 -2.02 11.46
N PHE A 110 17.47 -0.75 11.06
CA PHE A 110 17.92 -0.34 9.73
C PHE A 110 19.44 -0.42 9.64
N GLU A 111 19.95 -1.57 9.21
CA GLU A 111 21.37 -1.84 9.05
C GLU A 111 21.76 -1.96 7.58
N VAL A 112 22.73 -1.14 7.17
CA VAL A 112 23.18 -1.07 5.78
C VAL A 112 24.70 -1.18 5.64
N THR A 113 25.14 -1.58 4.45
CA THR A 113 26.55 -1.47 3.99
C THR A 113 26.57 -0.80 2.62
N GLN A 114 27.71 -0.24 2.26
CA GLN A 114 27.92 0.35 0.95
C GLN A 114 29.12 -0.32 0.26
N ASP A 115 28.97 -0.65 -1.03
CA ASP A 115 30.07 -1.17 -1.83
C ASP A 115 30.90 -0.07 -2.49
N THR A 116 31.95 -0.48 -3.21
CA THR A 116 32.87 0.45 -3.91
C THR A 116 32.25 1.15 -5.10
N LYS A 117 31.09 0.69 -5.58
CA LYS A 117 30.33 1.30 -6.68
C LYS A 117 29.30 2.32 -6.17
N GLY A 118 29.10 2.36 -4.85
CA GLY A 118 28.12 3.25 -4.22
C GLY A 118 26.75 2.63 -4.01
N ASP A 119 26.53 1.36 -4.36
CA ASP A 119 25.31 0.63 -4.05
C ASP A 119 25.19 0.40 -2.54
N ILE A 120 23.98 0.57 -2.01
CA ILE A 120 23.69 0.35 -0.59
C ILE A 120 22.90 -0.94 -0.45
N TYR A 121 23.29 -1.78 0.48
CA TYR A 121 22.67 -3.06 0.78
C TYR A 121 22.04 -3.01 2.17
N ILE A 122 20.80 -3.48 2.30
CA ILE A 122 20.05 -3.60 3.55
C ILE A 122 19.85 -5.06 3.92
N TYR A 123 19.79 -5.35 5.21
CA TYR A 123 19.78 -6.71 5.74
C TYR A 123 18.48 -7.05 6.44
N ALA A 124 17.98 -8.27 6.20
CA ALA A 124 16.81 -8.78 6.90
C ALA A 124 17.01 -8.76 8.42
N GLN A 125 16.04 -8.22 9.15
CA GLN A 125 16.07 -8.08 10.61
C GLN A 125 17.31 -7.33 11.15
N GLY A 126 17.99 -6.55 10.28
CA GLY A 126 19.22 -5.83 10.61
C GLY A 126 20.46 -6.70 10.79
N ASP A 127 20.43 -7.97 10.41
CA ASP A 127 21.50 -8.94 10.68
C ASP A 127 22.48 -9.08 9.50
N LYS A 128 23.61 -8.38 9.60
CA LYS A 128 24.69 -8.38 8.59
C LYS A 128 25.49 -9.70 8.50
N SER A 129 25.22 -10.68 9.34
CA SER A 129 25.84 -12.00 9.22
C SER A 129 25.20 -12.87 8.11
N PHE A 130 24.05 -12.42 7.56
CA PHE A 130 23.35 -13.04 6.45
C PHE A 130 23.51 -12.21 5.16
N PRO A 131 23.24 -12.80 3.98
CA PRO A 131 23.22 -12.06 2.73
C PRO A 131 22.22 -10.89 2.75
N PRO A 132 22.52 -9.78 2.04
CA PRO A 132 21.62 -8.63 2.00
C PRO A 132 20.25 -8.98 1.36
N ALA A 133 19.21 -8.36 1.89
CA ALA A 133 17.82 -8.58 1.48
C ALA A 133 17.34 -7.58 0.40
N GLY A 134 17.97 -6.41 0.36
CA GLY A 134 17.65 -5.39 -0.63
C GLY A 134 18.88 -4.59 -1.03
N ARG A 135 18.79 -3.97 -2.21
CA ARG A 135 19.82 -3.11 -2.80
C ARG A 135 19.20 -1.78 -3.21
N LEU A 136 19.81 -0.69 -2.80
CA LEU A 136 19.56 0.64 -3.33
C LEU A 136 20.71 0.96 -4.29
N PRO A 137 20.45 1.01 -5.60
CA PRO A 137 21.49 1.28 -6.61
C PRO A 137 22.08 2.66 -6.44
N ALA A 138 23.34 2.83 -6.81
CA ALA A 138 23.98 4.15 -6.86
C ALA A 138 23.16 5.11 -7.75
N GLY A 139 22.77 6.26 -7.20
CA GLY A 139 21.86 7.19 -7.89
C GLY A 139 20.37 6.82 -7.85
N GLY A 140 20.00 5.69 -7.25
CA GLY A 140 18.62 5.30 -6.97
C GLY A 140 18.08 5.98 -5.72
N TYR A 141 16.77 5.80 -5.48
CA TYR A 141 16.05 6.45 -4.38
C TYR A 141 15.27 5.47 -3.49
N PHE A 142 15.21 4.20 -3.83
CA PHE A 142 14.52 3.13 -3.09
C PHE A 142 15.26 1.80 -3.25
N PHE A 143 14.93 0.84 -2.41
CA PHE A 143 15.54 -0.49 -2.45
C PHE A 143 14.79 -1.42 -3.41
N ASP A 144 15.55 -2.20 -4.18
CA ASP A 144 15.07 -3.37 -4.90
C ASP A 144 15.25 -4.61 -4.03
N ALA A 145 14.32 -5.56 -4.09
CA ALA A 145 14.46 -6.85 -3.42
C ALA A 145 15.57 -7.68 -4.08
N ILE A 146 16.36 -8.37 -3.26
CA ILE A 146 17.34 -9.35 -3.74
C ILE A 146 16.73 -10.75 -3.55
N VAL A 147 16.60 -11.48 -4.63
CA VAL A 147 16.21 -12.90 -4.58
C VAL A 147 17.35 -13.69 -3.92
N ARG A 148 17.03 -14.42 -2.83
CA ARG A 148 18.01 -15.12 -1.98
C ARG A 148 17.66 -16.61 -1.78
N GLY A 149 16.59 -17.07 -2.40
CA GLY A 149 16.20 -18.48 -2.36
C GLY A 149 17.24 -19.38 -3.02
N HIS A 150 17.15 -20.66 -2.73
CA HIS A 150 17.79 -21.73 -3.51
C HIS A 150 16.84 -22.13 -4.64
N ASP A 151 17.34 -22.84 -5.64
CA ASP A 151 16.51 -23.40 -6.71
C ASP A 151 15.34 -24.17 -6.07
N PHE A 152 14.12 -23.82 -6.48
CA PHE A 152 12.93 -24.48 -6.03
C PHE A 152 12.86 -25.90 -6.61
N ASP A 153 12.74 -26.92 -5.75
CA ASP A 153 12.62 -28.29 -6.19
C ASP A 153 11.15 -28.61 -6.48
N GLU A 154 10.80 -28.68 -7.78
CA GLU A 154 9.43 -28.97 -8.21
C GLU A 154 9.01 -30.41 -7.91
N ASP A 155 9.97 -31.34 -7.76
CA ASP A 155 9.70 -32.76 -7.49
C ASP A 155 9.45 -33.04 -6.00
N ASP A 156 9.91 -32.14 -5.09
CA ASP A 156 9.69 -32.28 -3.63
C ASP A 156 9.38 -30.92 -2.98
N PRO A 157 8.24 -30.29 -3.33
CA PRO A 157 7.89 -28.96 -2.85
C PRO A 157 7.37 -29.01 -1.40
N HIS A 158 7.93 -28.17 -0.54
CA HIS A 158 7.52 -27.99 0.85
C HIS A 158 6.77 -26.67 1.03
N ILE A 159 5.47 -26.70 1.34
CA ILE A 159 4.67 -25.48 1.50
C ILE A 159 5.15 -24.62 2.67
N GLU A 160 5.69 -25.22 3.72
CA GLU A 160 6.23 -24.56 4.90
C GLU A 160 7.32 -23.55 4.53
N ASP A 161 8.08 -23.82 3.48
CA ASP A 161 9.13 -22.94 2.99
C ASP A 161 8.58 -21.62 2.41
N ASN A 162 7.35 -21.61 1.91
CA ASN A 162 6.65 -20.40 1.44
C ASN A 162 5.63 -19.85 2.45
N LEU A 163 5.67 -20.34 3.69
CA LEU A 163 4.83 -19.84 4.79
C LEU A 163 5.67 -19.21 5.92
N GLU A 164 7.00 -19.18 5.81
CA GLU A 164 7.90 -18.70 6.86
C GLU A 164 7.62 -17.26 7.29
N GLU A 165 7.16 -16.40 6.37
CA GLU A 165 6.80 -15.00 6.63
C GLU A 165 5.39 -14.82 7.20
N PHE A 166 4.54 -15.85 7.09
CA PHE A 166 3.15 -15.80 7.56
C PHE A 166 3.03 -16.44 8.94
N SER A 167 2.50 -15.71 9.88
CA SER A 167 2.30 -16.19 11.25
C SER A 167 1.10 -15.51 11.91
N GLU A 168 0.65 -16.09 13.01
CA GLU A 168 -0.29 -15.38 13.88
C GLU A 168 0.39 -14.17 14.51
N ILE A 169 -0.32 -13.03 14.53
CA ILE A 169 0.14 -11.81 15.18
C ILE A 169 0.51 -12.13 16.63
N SER A 170 1.75 -11.78 17.01
CA SER A 170 2.22 -11.96 18.38
C SER A 170 1.48 -11.05 19.36
N ASP A 171 1.45 -11.42 20.63
CA ASP A 171 0.81 -10.59 21.67
C ASP A 171 1.48 -9.21 21.80
N ASP A 172 2.78 -9.12 21.48
CA ASP A 172 3.52 -7.87 21.50
C ASP A 172 3.11 -6.94 20.36
N ASP A 173 3.04 -7.49 19.15
CA ASP A 173 2.54 -6.75 17.99
C ASP A 173 1.08 -6.34 18.17
N LEU A 174 0.27 -7.22 18.73
CA LEU A 174 -1.13 -6.93 19.02
C LEU A 174 -1.29 -5.77 20.02
N ARG A 175 -0.43 -5.71 21.06
CA ARG A 175 -0.39 -4.55 21.99
C ARG A 175 0.01 -3.25 21.29
N THR A 176 0.96 -3.32 20.37
CA THR A 176 1.38 -2.14 19.57
C THR A 176 0.21 -1.66 18.70
N ILE A 177 -0.42 -2.56 17.95
CA ILE A 177 -1.60 -2.24 17.12
C ILE A 177 -2.73 -1.66 17.96
N GLN A 178 -3.00 -2.24 19.14
CA GLN A 178 -4.04 -1.72 20.07
C GLN A 178 -3.74 -0.29 20.49
N LYS A 179 -2.50 0.02 20.84
CA LYS A 179 -2.08 1.38 21.20
C LYS A 179 -2.27 2.36 20.04
N ASP A 180 -1.93 1.95 18.83
CA ASP A 180 -2.09 2.79 17.64
C ASP A 180 -3.58 3.05 17.34
N LEU A 181 -4.45 2.04 17.53
CA LEU A 181 -5.90 2.20 17.43
C LEU A 181 -6.44 3.15 18.52
N GLU A 182 -5.93 3.06 19.75
CA GLU A 182 -6.29 3.98 20.83
C GLU A 182 -5.91 5.43 20.50
N ILE A 183 -4.72 5.65 19.94
CA ILE A 183 -4.29 6.98 19.44
C ILE A 183 -5.19 7.46 18.31
N ALA A 184 -5.46 6.60 17.32
CA ALA A 184 -6.31 6.93 16.18
C ALA A 184 -7.75 7.27 16.60
N SER A 185 -8.26 6.63 17.64
CA SER A 185 -9.61 6.89 18.18
C SER A 185 -9.79 8.31 18.72
N GLN A 186 -8.69 8.97 19.12
CA GLN A 186 -8.70 10.35 19.65
C GLN A 186 -8.57 11.42 18.55
N LYS A 187 -8.39 11.00 17.28
CA LYS A 187 -8.21 11.90 16.15
C LYS A 187 -9.42 11.88 15.23
N ASP A 188 -9.60 12.96 14.50
CA ASP A 188 -10.71 13.15 13.55
C ASP A 188 -10.48 12.52 12.17
N TYR A 189 -9.38 11.78 11.99
CA TYR A 189 -9.08 11.10 10.73
C TYR A 189 -9.96 9.85 10.50
N GLY A 190 -10.28 9.58 9.23
CA GLY A 190 -10.68 8.25 8.80
C GLY A 190 -9.52 7.25 8.96
N VAL A 191 -9.81 5.98 9.19
CA VAL A 191 -8.79 4.99 9.50
C VAL A 191 -8.83 3.81 8.54
N ILE A 192 -7.68 3.54 7.89
CA ILE A 192 -7.42 2.31 7.13
C ILE A 192 -6.34 1.49 7.84
N ALA A 193 -6.51 0.17 7.87
CA ALA A 193 -5.55 -0.74 8.49
C ALA A 193 -4.83 -1.60 7.46
N SER A 194 -3.48 -1.63 7.51
CA SER A 194 -2.60 -2.50 6.71
C SER A 194 -1.94 -3.53 7.62
N ILE A 195 -2.75 -4.42 8.19
CA ILE A 195 -2.36 -5.42 9.19
C ILE A 195 -3.07 -6.74 8.90
N GLY A 196 -2.64 -7.83 9.51
CA GLY A 196 -3.35 -9.11 9.50
C GLY A 196 -2.76 -10.21 8.61
N GLY A 197 -1.79 -9.89 7.77
CA GLY A 197 -1.10 -10.91 6.94
C GLY A 197 -2.03 -11.59 5.94
N MET A 198 -2.86 -10.82 5.24
CA MET A 198 -3.85 -11.31 4.28
C MET A 198 -3.37 -11.23 2.82
N ALA A 199 -2.09 -11.26 2.59
CA ALA A 199 -1.47 -10.96 1.30
C ALA A 199 -1.47 -12.14 0.33
N ILE A 200 -2.61 -12.82 0.13
CA ILE A 200 -2.73 -14.01 -0.72
C ILE A 200 -2.11 -13.78 -2.11
N GLY A 201 -0.99 -14.46 -2.37
CA GLY A 201 -0.27 -14.42 -3.63
C GLY A 201 0.39 -13.07 -3.94
N ASP A 202 0.66 -12.23 -2.95
CA ASP A 202 1.27 -10.92 -3.16
C ASP A 202 2.71 -11.03 -3.63
N ILE A 203 2.95 -10.68 -4.88
CA ILE A 203 4.27 -10.76 -5.53
C ILE A 203 5.33 -9.90 -4.85
N ALA A 204 4.94 -8.84 -4.14
CA ALA A 204 5.87 -8.02 -3.36
C ALA A 204 6.48 -8.79 -2.18
N LEU A 205 5.79 -9.84 -1.69
CA LEU A 205 6.26 -10.67 -0.59
C LEU A 205 7.04 -11.91 -1.06
N VAL A 206 6.93 -12.31 -2.32
CA VAL A 206 7.61 -13.51 -2.86
C VAL A 206 9.11 -13.53 -2.57
N PRO A 207 9.89 -12.43 -2.73
CA PRO A 207 11.32 -12.44 -2.40
C PRO A 207 11.62 -12.57 -0.90
N ALA A 208 10.61 -12.49 -0.03
CA ALA A 208 10.69 -12.61 1.43
C ALA A 208 11.84 -11.80 2.04
N THR A 209 11.86 -10.50 1.76
CA THR A 209 12.91 -9.58 2.20
C THR A 209 13.04 -9.51 3.73
N MET A 210 11.99 -9.90 4.48
CA MET A 210 11.96 -9.97 5.94
C MET A 210 12.68 -11.19 6.52
N LEU A 211 12.93 -12.24 5.72
CA LEU A 211 13.59 -13.46 6.19
C LEU A 211 15.10 -13.39 5.97
N LYS A 212 15.88 -13.95 6.91
CA LYS A 212 17.35 -14.02 6.82
C LYS A 212 17.82 -15.03 5.78
N GLN A 213 17.17 -16.17 5.73
CA GLN A 213 17.45 -17.28 4.81
C GLN A 213 16.13 -17.82 4.25
N PRO A 214 15.51 -17.09 3.28
CA PRO A 214 14.24 -17.54 2.69
C PRO A 214 14.45 -18.86 1.94
N LYS A 215 13.45 -19.74 2.04
CA LYS A 215 13.38 -21.00 1.30
C LYS A 215 12.15 -21.00 0.41
N GLY A 216 12.03 -22.03 -0.43
CA GLY A 216 10.91 -22.22 -1.33
C GLY A 216 10.98 -21.31 -2.57
N LEU A 217 9.85 -21.10 -3.18
CA LEU A 217 9.70 -20.34 -4.41
C LEU A 217 9.78 -18.82 -4.13
N ARG A 218 10.90 -18.18 -4.52
CA ARG A 218 11.23 -16.77 -4.14
C ARG A 218 11.53 -15.87 -5.33
N ASP A 219 11.62 -16.39 -6.53
CA ASP A 219 11.70 -15.60 -7.76
C ASP A 219 10.31 -15.25 -8.28
N ILE A 220 10.07 -13.98 -8.62
CA ILE A 220 8.76 -13.50 -9.11
C ILE A 220 8.39 -14.16 -10.45
N SER A 221 9.35 -14.39 -11.33
CA SER A 221 9.09 -15.02 -12.63
C SER A 221 8.72 -16.49 -12.47
N GLU A 222 9.42 -17.21 -11.59
CA GLU A 222 9.10 -18.59 -11.23
C GLU A 222 7.73 -18.69 -10.54
N TRP A 223 7.41 -17.72 -9.65
CA TRP A 223 6.08 -17.63 -9.04
C TRP A 223 4.97 -17.51 -10.08
N TYR A 224 5.13 -16.63 -11.07
CA TYR A 224 4.15 -16.52 -12.16
C TYR A 224 4.08 -17.79 -13.01
N MET A 225 5.20 -18.49 -13.27
CA MET A 225 5.17 -19.79 -13.94
C MET A 225 4.40 -20.83 -13.10
N ALA A 226 4.63 -20.87 -11.79
CA ALA A 226 3.96 -21.80 -10.88
C ALA A 226 2.43 -21.60 -10.85
N THR A 227 1.91 -20.40 -11.14
CA THR A 227 0.46 -20.19 -11.27
C THR A 227 -0.18 -21.03 -12.39
N ILE A 228 0.63 -21.55 -13.30
CA ILE A 228 0.20 -22.41 -14.42
C ILE A 228 0.68 -23.86 -14.22
N THR A 229 1.93 -24.03 -13.80
CA THR A 229 2.58 -25.36 -13.75
C THR A 229 2.41 -26.08 -12.42
N ASN A 230 2.23 -25.35 -11.29
CA ASN A 230 2.23 -25.88 -9.93
C ASN A 230 1.06 -25.34 -9.08
N GLN A 231 -0.14 -25.33 -9.67
CA GLN A 231 -1.34 -24.77 -9.02
C GLN A 231 -1.68 -25.45 -7.70
N GLU A 232 -1.53 -26.77 -7.60
CA GLU A 232 -1.81 -27.53 -6.37
C GLU A 232 -0.93 -27.04 -5.20
N TYR A 233 0.34 -26.79 -5.46
CA TYR A 233 1.26 -26.21 -4.48
C TYR A 233 0.81 -24.83 -4.01
N LEU A 234 0.44 -23.96 -4.94
CA LEU A 234 -0.06 -22.61 -4.61
C LEU A 234 -1.40 -22.68 -3.87
N HIS A 235 -2.29 -23.60 -4.22
CA HIS A 235 -3.54 -23.82 -3.49
C HIS A 235 -3.30 -24.18 -2.02
N GLN A 236 -2.33 -25.05 -1.75
CA GLN A 236 -1.98 -25.45 -0.39
C GLN A 236 -1.40 -24.27 0.41
N ILE A 237 -0.51 -23.45 -0.19
CA ILE A 237 0.00 -22.22 0.41
C ILE A 237 -1.15 -21.27 0.73
N PHE A 238 -2.01 -20.95 -0.24
CA PHE A 238 -3.10 -19.98 -0.06
C PHE A 238 -4.14 -20.46 0.97
N GLN A 239 -4.36 -21.76 1.05
CA GLN A 239 -5.23 -22.35 2.09
C GLN A 239 -4.64 -22.15 3.49
N ALA A 240 -3.35 -22.44 3.67
CA ALA A 240 -2.67 -22.27 4.95
C ALA A 240 -2.59 -20.78 5.36
N GLU A 241 -2.21 -19.91 4.42
CA GLU A 241 -2.18 -18.46 4.61
C GLU A 241 -3.56 -17.92 5.00
N THR A 242 -4.62 -18.33 4.31
CA THR A 242 -6.00 -17.95 4.64
C THR A 242 -6.38 -18.35 6.06
N ALA A 243 -5.98 -19.54 6.51
CA ALA A 243 -6.26 -20.01 7.87
C ALA A 243 -5.55 -19.15 8.92
N ILE A 244 -4.30 -18.74 8.68
CA ILE A 244 -3.55 -17.82 9.54
C ILE A 244 -4.21 -16.43 9.55
N ALA A 245 -4.56 -15.91 8.37
CA ALA A 245 -5.20 -14.61 8.21
C ALA A 245 -6.53 -14.53 8.98
N LEU A 246 -7.38 -15.55 8.93
CA LEU A 246 -8.63 -15.59 9.69
C LEU A 246 -8.41 -15.50 11.20
N LYS A 247 -7.39 -16.17 11.74
CA LYS A 247 -7.04 -16.06 13.17
C LYS A 247 -6.56 -14.66 13.51
N ASN A 248 -5.79 -14.03 12.63
CA ASN A 248 -5.33 -12.66 12.80
C ASN A 248 -6.49 -11.67 12.77
N LEU A 249 -7.43 -11.83 11.83
CA LEU A 249 -8.64 -11.01 11.77
C LEU A 249 -9.46 -11.10 13.06
N GLU A 250 -9.59 -12.30 13.66
CA GLU A 250 -10.26 -12.45 14.95
C GLU A 250 -9.55 -11.71 16.09
N LYS A 251 -8.20 -11.71 16.12
CA LYS A 251 -7.41 -10.97 17.08
C LYS A 251 -7.60 -9.46 16.91
N ILE A 252 -7.52 -8.96 15.67
CA ILE A 252 -7.71 -7.53 15.36
C ILE A 252 -9.12 -7.08 15.72
N LYS A 253 -10.16 -7.86 15.36
CA LYS A 253 -11.56 -7.56 15.72
C LYS A 253 -11.75 -7.37 17.22
N LYS A 254 -11.06 -8.16 18.06
CA LYS A 254 -11.20 -8.05 19.53
C LYS A 254 -10.66 -6.74 20.10
N ILE A 255 -9.63 -6.16 19.46
CA ILE A 255 -9.01 -4.92 19.92
C ILE A 255 -9.56 -3.68 19.22
N ASP A 256 -10.12 -3.83 18.00
CA ASP A 256 -10.79 -2.73 17.30
C ASP A 256 -12.14 -2.42 17.98
N LYS A 257 -12.32 -1.19 18.39
CA LYS A 257 -13.54 -0.67 19.00
C LYS A 257 -14.33 0.23 18.04
N GLY A 258 -14.37 -0.16 16.74
CA GLY A 258 -15.05 0.62 15.70
C GLY A 258 -14.22 1.78 15.17
N VAL A 259 -12.90 1.70 15.27
CA VAL A 259 -11.96 2.71 14.78
C VAL A 259 -11.65 2.48 13.29
N ILE A 260 -11.42 1.23 12.90
CA ILE A 260 -11.08 0.83 11.52
C ILE A 260 -12.32 0.98 10.63
N GLN A 261 -12.18 1.69 9.52
CA GLN A 261 -13.21 1.84 8.49
C GLN A 261 -12.92 1.00 7.24
N ALA A 262 -11.64 0.82 6.90
CA ALA A 262 -11.20 -0.03 5.80
C ALA A 262 -9.99 -0.86 6.21
N ILE A 263 -9.84 -2.04 5.59
CA ILE A 263 -8.68 -2.93 5.82
C ILE A 263 -8.10 -3.40 4.49
N VAL A 264 -6.79 -3.32 4.35
CA VAL A 264 -6.07 -3.82 3.17
C VAL A 264 -6.04 -5.34 3.24
N VAL A 265 -6.63 -6.00 2.26
CA VAL A 265 -6.69 -7.46 2.16
C VAL A 265 -5.52 -8.00 1.34
N CYS A 266 -5.22 -7.37 0.21
CA CYS A 266 -4.15 -7.84 -0.65
C CYS A 266 -3.59 -6.73 -1.53
N GLY A 267 -2.25 -6.75 -1.74
CA GLY A 267 -1.50 -5.84 -2.59
C GLY A 267 -1.05 -6.42 -3.93
N THR A 268 -1.45 -7.65 -4.26
CA THR A 268 -1.02 -8.32 -5.48
C THR A 268 -1.42 -7.58 -6.74
N ASP A 269 -0.44 -7.24 -7.57
CA ASP A 269 -0.67 -6.67 -8.89
C ASP A 269 -1.09 -7.75 -9.89
N PHE A 270 -2.21 -7.52 -10.57
CA PHE A 270 -2.71 -8.38 -11.64
C PHE A 270 -2.56 -7.77 -13.03
N GLY A 271 -2.09 -6.53 -13.16
CA GLY A 271 -1.99 -5.84 -14.43
C GLY A 271 -0.60 -5.34 -14.79
N THR A 272 -0.27 -5.45 -16.08
CA THR A 272 0.79 -4.67 -16.72
C THR A 272 0.23 -3.34 -17.23
N GLN A 273 1.02 -2.53 -17.94
CA GLN A 273 0.50 -1.32 -18.60
C GLN A 273 -0.53 -1.64 -19.70
N ASN A 274 -0.49 -2.85 -20.27
CA ASN A 274 -1.23 -3.19 -21.50
C ASN A 274 -2.29 -4.27 -21.29
N ALA A 275 -2.13 -5.17 -20.31
CA ALA A 275 -3.02 -6.32 -20.13
C ALA A 275 -2.89 -6.90 -18.71
N PRO A 276 -3.86 -7.70 -18.24
CA PRO A 276 -3.71 -8.50 -17.03
C PRO A 276 -2.58 -9.53 -17.14
N PHE A 277 -1.99 -9.91 -16.02
CA PHE A 277 -1.01 -10.99 -15.91
C PHE A 277 -1.63 -12.39 -16.02
N CYS A 278 -2.91 -12.54 -15.72
CA CYS A 278 -3.61 -13.82 -15.76
C CYS A 278 -4.97 -13.68 -16.47
N SER A 279 -5.51 -14.81 -16.93
CA SER A 279 -6.87 -14.89 -17.43
C SER A 279 -7.91 -14.83 -16.30
N ASN A 280 -9.14 -14.48 -16.64
CA ASN A 280 -10.26 -14.54 -15.69
C ASN A 280 -10.45 -15.95 -15.13
N ASP A 281 -10.27 -16.98 -15.94
CA ASP A 281 -10.43 -18.36 -15.48
C ASP A 281 -9.35 -18.74 -14.45
N LEU A 282 -8.08 -18.37 -14.70
CA LEU A 282 -7.02 -18.57 -13.71
C LEU A 282 -7.29 -17.80 -12.42
N PHE A 283 -7.75 -16.55 -12.51
CA PHE A 283 -8.12 -15.77 -11.32
C PHE A 283 -9.24 -16.46 -10.52
N ARG A 284 -10.30 -16.93 -11.20
CA ARG A 284 -11.42 -17.65 -10.56
C ARG A 284 -11.01 -18.93 -9.88
N GLU A 285 -10.08 -19.66 -10.48
CA GLU A 285 -9.60 -20.93 -9.95
C GLU A 285 -8.65 -20.70 -8.78
N LEU A 286 -7.60 -19.92 -8.96
CA LEU A 286 -6.47 -19.86 -8.03
C LEU A 286 -6.64 -18.80 -6.91
N TYR A 287 -7.22 -17.62 -7.18
CA TYR A 287 -7.23 -16.51 -6.21
C TYR A 287 -8.61 -16.24 -5.60
N MET A 288 -9.65 -16.25 -6.42
CA MET A 288 -11.01 -15.88 -5.99
C MET A 288 -11.54 -16.68 -4.79
N PRO A 289 -11.32 -17.99 -4.65
CA PRO A 289 -11.85 -18.75 -3.51
C PRO A 289 -11.35 -18.20 -2.17
N TYR A 290 -10.07 -17.85 -2.08
CA TYR A 290 -9.44 -17.37 -0.86
C TYR A 290 -9.84 -15.93 -0.54
N TYR A 291 -9.91 -15.06 -1.54
CA TYR A 291 -10.44 -13.71 -1.36
C TYR A 291 -11.89 -13.72 -0.88
N LYS A 292 -12.73 -14.59 -1.44
CA LYS A 292 -14.12 -14.76 -0.98
C LYS A 292 -14.20 -15.17 0.49
N ILE A 293 -13.37 -16.09 0.93
CA ILE A 293 -13.34 -16.53 2.34
C ILE A 293 -13.03 -15.36 3.26
N LEU A 294 -11.97 -14.60 2.96
CA LEU A 294 -11.54 -13.47 3.77
C LEU A 294 -12.58 -12.35 3.77
N ASN A 295 -13.05 -11.91 2.60
CA ASN A 295 -13.99 -10.81 2.46
C ASN A 295 -15.35 -11.16 3.10
N GLN A 296 -15.84 -12.38 2.93
CA GLN A 296 -17.07 -12.85 3.59
C GLN A 296 -16.94 -12.85 5.12
N TRP A 297 -15.77 -13.29 5.63
CA TRP A 297 -15.54 -13.25 7.06
C TRP A 297 -15.54 -11.81 7.59
N ILE A 298 -14.85 -10.88 6.91
CA ILE A 298 -14.77 -9.47 7.26
C ILE A 298 -16.17 -8.85 7.27
N HIS A 299 -16.94 -8.99 6.20
CA HIS A 299 -18.30 -8.43 6.08
C HIS A 299 -19.28 -9.00 7.10
N LYS A 300 -19.15 -10.30 7.42
CA LYS A 300 -20.03 -10.95 8.41
C LYS A 300 -19.73 -10.51 9.84
N ASN A 301 -18.47 -10.21 10.15
CA ASN A 301 -17.99 -10.08 11.52
C ASN A 301 -17.65 -8.64 11.93
N THR A 302 -17.51 -7.72 10.97
CA THR A 302 -17.07 -6.35 11.19
C THR A 302 -17.88 -5.36 10.34
N THR A 303 -17.60 -4.07 10.50
CA THR A 303 -18.10 -2.99 9.62
C THR A 303 -17.03 -2.51 8.63
N TRP A 304 -15.87 -3.17 8.60
CA TRP A 304 -14.74 -2.76 7.76
C TRP A 304 -15.03 -2.99 6.28
N LYS A 305 -14.56 -2.08 5.46
CA LYS A 305 -14.55 -2.21 4.01
C LYS A 305 -13.27 -2.87 3.54
N THR A 306 -13.37 -3.80 2.61
CA THR A 306 -12.25 -4.57 2.09
C THR A 306 -11.57 -3.85 0.94
N PHE A 307 -10.25 -3.67 1.06
CA PHE A 307 -9.44 -2.89 0.13
C PHE A 307 -8.54 -3.82 -0.68
N LYS A 308 -8.60 -3.72 -2.00
CA LYS A 308 -7.72 -4.40 -2.95
C LYS A 308 -6.82 -3.40 -3.65
N HIS A 309 -5.50 -3.62 -3.53
CA HIS A 309 -4.55 -2.96 -4.41
C HIS A 309 -4.21 -3.85 -5.60
N SER A 310 -4.20 -3.27 -6.79
CA SER A 310 -3.69 -3.91 -8.00
C SER A 310 -3.42 -2.86 -9.07
N CYS A 311 -2.16 -2.66 -9.42
CA CYS A 311 -1.74 -1.78 -10.49
C CYS A 311 -2.09 -2.33 -11.89
N GLY A 312 -2.03 -1.45 -12.89
CA GLY A 312 -2.05 -1.80 -14.29
C GLY A 312 -3.43 -1.91 -14.93
N SER A 313 -3.41 -2.51 -16.09
CA SER A 313 -4.60 -2.76 -16.91
C SER A 313 -5.32 -4.00 -16.42
N ILE A 314 -6.35 -3.80 -15.59
CA ILE A 314 -7.10 -4.88 -14.93
C ILE A 314 -8.60 -4.82 -15.21
N ASP A 315 -9.08 -4.00 -16.15
CA ASP A 315 -10.50 -3.85 -16.45
C ASP A 315 -11.23 -5.20 -16.61
N PRO A 316 -10.70 -6.20 -17.33
CA PRO A 316 -11.35 -7.51 -17.45
C PRO A 316 -11.49 -8.28 -16.13
N LEU A 317 -10.64 -8.00 -15.13
CA LEU A 317 -10.66 -8.67 -13.83
C LEU A 317 -11.51 -7.93 -12.76
N ILE A 318 -11.93 -6.69 -13.02
CA ILE A 318 -12.72 -5.92 -12.05
C ILE A 318 -14.03 -6.62 -11.67
N PRO A 319 -14.79 -7.23 -12.60
CA PRO A 319 -15.97 -8.02 -12.24
C PRO A 319 -15.65 -9.16 -11.27
N GLU A 320 -14.50 -9.83 -11.42
CA GLU A 320 -14.05 -10.92 -10.58
C GLU A 320 -13.66 -10.43 -9.16
N LEU A 321 -13.05 -9.23 -9.08
CA LEU A 321 -12.75 -8.57 -7.80
C LEU A 321 -14.03 -8.21 -7.06
N ILE A 322 -15.04 -7.68 -7.75
CA ILE A 322 -16.37 -7.40 -7.18
C ILE A 322 -17.02 -8.69 -6.68
N GLU A 323 -17.00 -9.75 -7.48
CA GLU A 323 -17.55 -11.04 -7.10
C GLU A 323 -16.79 -11.68 -5.93
N SER A 324 -15.50 -11.39 -5.80
CA SER A 324 -14.68 -11.78 -4.65
C SER A 324 -15.05 -11.06 -3.35
N GLY A 325 -15.89 -10.02 -3.44
CA GLY A 325 -16.39 -9.24 -2.31
C GLY A 325 -15.52 -8.06 -1.92
N PHE A 326 -14.67 -7.54 -2.80
CA PHE A 326 -13.95 -6.30 -2.54
C PHE A 326 -14.85 -5.07 -2.64
N ASP A 327 -14.76 -4.17 -1.64
CA ASP A 327 -15.49 -2.90 -1.62
C ASP A 327 -14.70 -1.76 -2.28
N ILE A 328 -13.36 -1.82 -2.22
CA ILE A 328 -12.46 -0.73 -2.61
C ILE A 328 -11.42 -1.24 -3.60
N LEU A 329 -11.22 -0.49 -4.68
CA LEU A 329 -10.13 -0.69 -5.65
C LEU A 329 -9.10 0.44 -5.54
N ASN A 330 -7.82 0.07 -5.42
CA ASN A 330 -6.65 0.93 -5.45
C ASN A 330 -5.52 0.25 -6.25
N PRO A 331 -4.69 0.99 -6.97
CA PRO A 331 -5.00 2.32 -7.46
C PRO A 331 -6.04 2.26 -8.57
N VAL A 332 -6.57 3.41 -8.92
CA VAL A 332 -7.32 3.52 -10.17
C VAL A 332 -6.35 4.01 -11.24
N GLN A 333 -5.61 3.07 -11.84
CA GLN A 333 -4.57 3.42 -12.83
C GLN A 333 -5.19 3.65 -14.21
N TRP A 334 -5.97 4.72 -14.32
CA TRP A 334 -6.69 5.08 -15.56
C TRP A 334 -5.78 5.43 -16.74
N SER A 335 -4.46 5.56 -16.50
CA SER A 335 -3.43 5.73 -17.53
C SER A 335 -3.00 4.42 -18.21
N ALA A 336 -3.38 3.27 -17.66
CA ALA A 336 -3.16 1.96 -18.27
C ALA A 336 -4.18 1.68 -19.39
N GLU A 337 -3.87 0.71 -20.25
CA GLU A 337 -4.73 0.34 -21.38
C GLU A 337 -6.11 -0.12 -20.88
N ASN A 338 -7.18 0.30 -21.55
CA ASN A 338 -8.59 0.01 -21.22
C ASN A 338 -9.11 0.53 -19.87
N MET A 339 -8.30 1.24 -19.08
CA MET A 339 -8.62 1.73 -17.73
C MET A 339 -9.15 3.17 -17.73
N LYS A 340 -9.81 3.64 -18.79
CA LYS A 340 -10.29 5.04 -18.88
C LYS A 340 -11.17 5.41 -17.70
N ALA A 341 -10.86 6.53 -17.02
CA ALA A 341 -11.52 6.99 -15.80
C ALA A 341 -13.06 7.03 -15.91
N GLN A 342 -13.57 7.61 -16.98
CA GLN A 342 -15.03 7.70 -17.21
C GLN A 342 -15.68 6.33 -17.38
N HIS A 343 -15.03 5.40 -18.15
CA HIS A 343 -15.51 4.03 -18.32
C HIS A 343 -15.59 3.30 -16.98
N LEU A 344 -14.52 3.36 -16.17
CA LEU A 344 -14.48 2.71 -14.87
C LEU A 344 -15.58 3.23 -13.94
N LYS A 345 -15.76 4.57 -13.90
CA LYS A 345 -16.78 5.18 -13.05
C LYS A 345 -18.19 4.81 -13.49
N ASP A 346 -18.49 4.87 -14.79
CA ASP A 346 -19.81 4.57 -15.31
C ASP A 346 -20.17 3.07 -15.19
N THR A 347 -19.14 2.17 -15.23
CA THR A 347 -19.35 0.71 -15.22
C THR A 347 -19.36 0.12 -13.81
N TYR A 348 -18.49 0.60 -12.93
CA TYR A 348 -18.22 -0.05 -11.63
C TYR A 348 -18.45 0.88 -10.43
N GLY A 349 -18.69 2.18 -10.65
CA GLY A 349 -18.72 3.18 -9.57
C GLY A 349 -19.90 3.07 -8.61
N ASP A 350 -20.91 2.23 -8.91
CA ASP A 350 -22.00 1.86 -8.00
C ASP A 350 -21.67 0.67 -7.09
N LYS A 351 -20.59 -0.07 -7.40
CA LYS A 351 -20.17 -1.31 -6.72
C LYS A 351 -18.83 -1.19 -6.01
N LEU A 352 -17.95 -0.32 -6.51
CA LEU A 352 -16.61 -0.12 -5.95
C LEU A 352 -16.41 1.33 -5.55
N VAL A 353 -15.78 1.51 -4.40
CA VAL A 353 -15.15 2.76 -4.03
C VAL A 353 -13.80 2.83 -4.73
N PHE A 354 -13.56 3.90 -5.47
CA PHE A 354 -12.28 4.18 -6.09
C PHE A 354 -11.38 4.93 -5.11
N TRP A 355 -10.24 4.33 -4.76
CA TRP A 355 -9.25 4.93 -3.87
C TRP A 355 -7.98 5.20 -4.66
N GLY A 356 -7.65 6.47 -4.87
CA GLY A 356 -6.57 6.89 -5.77
C GLY A 356 -7.05 7.20 -7.19
N GLY A 357 -6.10 7.41 -8.11
CA GLY A 357 -6.41 7.83 -9.47
C GLY A 357 -6.61 9.33 -9.63
N GLY A 358 -6.24 10.14 -8.63
CA GLY A 358 -6.37 11.59 -8.67
C GLY A 358 -5.40 12.28 -9.63
N ILE A 359 -4.29 11.66 -9.97
CA ILE A 359 -3.25 12.19 -10.88
C ILE A 359 -2.38 11.08 -11.45
N ASN A 360 -1.93 11.25 -12.69
CA ASN A 360 -0.94 10.37 -13.32
C ASN A 360 0.45 10.59 -12.72
N THR A 361 0.94 9.60 -11.98
CA THR A 361 2.25 9.62 -11.31
C THR A 361 3.42 9.29 -12.23
N GLN A 362 3.16 8.83 -13.45
CA GLN A 362 4.19 8.47 -14.44
C GLN A 362 4.50 9.61 -15.42
N GLN A 363 3.59 10.57 -15.59
CA GLN A 363 3.74 11.64 -16.57
C GLN A 363 3.38 13.02 -16.02
N THR A 364 2.11 13.28 -15.70
CA THR A 364 1.66 14.63 -15.36
C THR A 364 2.24 15.13 -14.06
N LEU A 365 2.23 14.32 -13.01
CA LEU A 365 2.74 14.74 -11.71
C LEU A 365 4.24 15.03 -11.72
N PRO A 366 5.13 14.17 -12.28
CA PRO A 366 6.57 14.44 -12.27
C PRO A 366 7.04 15.43 -13.36
N PHE A 367 6.35 15.53 -14.50
CA PHE A 367 6.86 16.25 -15.68
C PHE A 367 5.96 17.37 -16.19
N GLY A 368 4.72 17.47 -15.72
CA GLY A 368 3.79 18.53 -16.06
C GLY A 368 4.11 19.83 -15.31
N SER A 369 3.46 20.92 -15.73
CA SER A 369 3.43 22.16 -14.95
C SER A 369 2.38 22.08 -13.82
N PRO A 370 2.50 22.92 -12.77
CA PRO A 370 1.47 22.98 -11.70
C PRO A 370 0.05 23.22 -12.25
N ALA A 371 -0.09 23.99 -13.33
CA ALA A 371 -1.39 24.22 -13.97
C ALA A 371 -1.96 22.94 -14.60
N GLN A 372 -1.14 22.13 -15.27
CA GLN A 372 -1.56 20.84 -15.84
C GLN A 372 -1.91 19.84 -14.74
N VAL A 373 -1.13 19.79 -13.65
CA VAL A 373 -1.44 18.95 -12.49
C VAL A 373 -2.78 19.33 -11.87
N ARG A 374 -3.02 20.64 -11.66
CA ARG A 374 -4.32 21.13 -11.16
C ARG A 374 -5.48 20.75 -12.07
N GLU A 375 -5.36 20.96 -13.36
CA GLU A 375 -6.41 20.66 -14.36
C GLU A 375 -6.75 19.14 -14.35
N GLU A 376 -5.74 18.29 -14.37
CA GLU A 376 -5.95 16.83 -14.34
C GLU A 376 -6.57 16.36 -13.03
N ALA A 377 -6.10 16.89 -11.89
CA ALA A 377 -6.66 16.56 -10.58
C ALA A 377 -8.15 16.94 -10.47
N LEU A 378 -8.52 18.14 -10.89
CA LEU A 378 -9.91 18.59 -10.91
C LEU A 378 -10.79 17.70 -11.81
N ARG A 379 -10.30 17.37 -13.01
CA ARG A 379 -10.99 16.43 -13.92
C ARG A 379 -11.21 15.06 -13.27
N CYS A 380 -10.19 14.51 -12.58
CA CYS A 380 -10.32 13.25 -11.88
C CYS A 380 -11.34 13.35 -10.73
N CYS A 381 -11.34 14.46 -9.97
CA CYS A 381 -12.34 14.71 -8.94
C CYS A 381 -13.76 14.73 -9.54
N GLU A 382 -13.99 15.45 -10.66
CA GLU A 382 -15.29 15.51 -11.34
C GLU A 382 -15.80 14.13 -11.78
N ILE A 383 -14.92 13.31 -12.34
CA ILE A 383 -15.28 11.97 -12.83
C ILE A 383 -15.59 11.04 -11.64
N PHE A 384 -14.63 10.89 -10.73
CA PHE A 384 -14.70 9.84 -9.72
C PHE A 384 -15.63 10.17 -8.55
N SER A 385 -15.86 11.45 -8.22
CA SER A 385 -16.78 11.83 -7.14
C SER A 385 -18.25 11.74 -7.51
N LYS A 386 -18.58 11.62 -8.79
CA LYS A 386 -19.97 11.53 -9.27
C LYS A 386 -20.68 10.36 -8.57
N ASN A 387 -21.78 10.64 -7.89
CA ASN A 387 -22.55 9.69 -7.07
C ASN A 387 -21.77 9.09 -5.87
N GLY A 388 -20.73 9.76 -5.36
CA GLY A 388 -19.92 9.31 -4.23
C GLY A 388 -18.92 8.19 -4.59
N GLY A 389 -18.40 7.49 -3.58
CA GLY A 389 -17.51 6.36 -3.79
C GLY A 389 -16.11 6.74 -4.32
N PHE A 390 -15.52 7.82 -3.81
CA PHE A 390 -14.17 8.25 -4.18
C PHE A 390 -13.38 8.74 -2.97
N VAL A 391 -12.14 8.25 -2.84
CA VAL A 391 -11.11 8.74 -1.92
C VAL A 391 -9.94 9.24 -2.75
N PHE A 392 -9.60 10.51 -2.61
CA PHE A 392 -8.55 11.12 -3.39
C PHE A 392 -7.16 10.69 -2.89
N ASN A 393 -6.37 10.20 -3.81
CA ASN A 393 -4.92 9.97 -3.70
C ASN A 393 -4.33 9.98 -5.11
N SER A 394 -3.03 10.13 -5.26
CA SER A 394 -2.33 9.85 -6.53
C SER A 394 -2.54 8.39 -7.00
N ILE A 395 -2.25 8.09 -8.26
CA ILE A 395 -2.34 6.68 -8.73
C ILE A 395 -1.46 5.77 -7.87
N HIS A 396 -0.24 6.20 -7.56
CA HIS A 396 0.69 5.46 -6.69
C HIS A 396 1.50 6.44 -5.84
N ASN A 397 2.46 5.96 -5.07
CA ASN A 397 3.36 6.76 -4.24
C ASN A 397 4.01 7.93 -5.02
N ILE A 398 4.10 9.08 -4.39
CA ILE A 398 4.78 10.25 -4.93
C ILE A 398 6.30 10.05 -4.83
N GLN A 399 6.96 9.96 -5.98
CA GLN A 399 8.37 9.59 -6.10
C GLN A 399 9.34 10.74 -5.82
N ALA A 400 10.61 10.40 -5.54
CA ALA A 400 11.69 11.29 -5.10
C ALA A 400 11.90 12.55 -5.96
N THR A 401 11.76 12.44 -7.27
CA THR A 401 12.07 13.50 -8.23
C THR A 401 10.89 14.41 -8.55
N THR A 402 9.73 14.17 -7.92
CA THR A 402 8.53 14.98 -8.16
C THR A 402 8.74 16.42 -7.67
N PRO A 403 8.49 17.45 -8.52
CA PRO A 403 8.57 18.84 -8.11
C PRO A 403 7.58 19.15 -6.99
N VAL A 404 8.04 19.86 -5.96
CA VAL A 404 7.19 20.19 -4.80
C VAL A 404 6.00 21.05 -5.19
N GLU A 405 6.18 21.96 -6.16
CA GLU A 405 5.11 22.82 -6.68
C GLU A 405 3.97 22.01 -7.33
N ASN A 406 4.30 20.89 -7.96
CA ASN A 406 3.33 19.99 -8.54
C ASN A 406 2.53 19.24 -7.46
N VAL A 407 3.20 18.80 -6.40
CA VAL A 407 2.52 18.16 -5.27
C VAL A 407 1.59 19.16 -4.55
N VAL A 408 2.04 20.39 -4.36
CA VAL A 408 1.21 21.47 -3.79
C VAL A 408 -0.01 21.73 -4.69
N ALA A 409 0.19 21.89 -6.00
CA ALA A 409 -0.90 22.11 -6.96
C ALA A 409 -1.93 20.97 -6.94
N LEU A 410 -1.46 19.72 -6.75
CA LEU A 410 -2.31 18.54 -6.63
C LEU A 410 -3.27 18.64 -5.43
N PHE A 411 -2.74 18.86 -4.24
CA PHE A 411 -3.56 18.94 -3.02
C PHE A 411 -4.40 20.20 -2.95
N ASP A 412 -3.91 21.33 -3.45
CA ASP A 412 -4.70 22.57 -3.53
C ASP A 412 -5.88 22.45 -4.49
N ALA A 413 -5.76 21.68 -5.59
CA ALA A 413 -6.86 21.40 -6.51
C ALA A 413 -8.01 20.68 -5.79
N VAL A 414 -7.71 19.67 -4.96
CA VAL A 414 -8.74 18.95 -4.20
C VAL A 414 -9.38 19.82 -3.14
N LYS A 415 -8.60 20.63 -2.42
CA LYS A 415 -9.13 21.61 -1.47
C LYS A 415 -10.07 22.60 -2.13
N GLU A 416 -9.73 23.05 -3.35
CA GLU A 416 -10.59 23.92 -4.15
C GLU A 416 -11.88 23.22 -4.56
N TYR A 417 -11.81 21.96 -5.02
CA TYR A 417 -12.97 21.18 -5.41
C TYR A 417 -13.95 20.94 -4.25
N ASN A 418 -13.43 20.78 -3.04
CA ASN A 418 -14.21 20.54 -1.82
C ASN A 418 -14.84 21.81 -1.20
N ARG A 419 -14.58 23.02 -1.73
CA ARG A 419 -15.17 24.28 -1.26
C ARG A 419 -16.57 24.52 -1.81
#